data_698a38c90ee9d2886818b403c55c0d99
#
_entry.id   698a38c90ee9d2886818b403c55c0d99
#
_cell.length_a   1.000
_cell.length_b   1.000
_cell.length_c   1.000
_cell.angle_alpha   90.00
_cell.angle_beta   90.00
_cell.angle_gamma   90.00
#
_symmetry.space_group_name_H-M   'P 1'
#
loop_
_entity.id
_entity.type
_entity.pdbx_description
1 polymer ?
#
loop_
_entity_poly.entity_id
_entity_poly.type
_entity_poly.pdbx_seq_one_letter_code
_entity_poly.pdbx_strand_id
1 'polypeptide(L)'
;IVADVDPDSPDFEYWSSTQEGMFSCNGTGLVSTTYPTGIGSGVMYNVAIYWSGQSTREMLDRGCIVSYKANPDVNKSNKNRLISFDLYGSNQGNHASKYNPCYYGDFLGDYREEVILGSSDYKSIYIFSTNHPTTHRLPHLMTDHNYDMSQAMQNMGYNQGTNLGYYVGAETLKSS
;
A
#
# COMPACT_ATOMS: atom_id res chain seq x y z
N ILE A 1 -1.42 1.69 11.98
CA ILE A 1 -1.76 0.84 10.84
C ILE A 1 -1.49 -0.62 11.15
N VAL A 2 -2.21 -1.50 10.47
CA VAL A 2 -2.00 -2.95 10.46
C VAL A 2 -1.91 -3.38 8.99
N ALA A 3 -0.86 -4.08 8.63
CA ALA A 3 -0.68 -4.60 7.27
C ALA A 3 0.41 -5.69 7.26
N ASP A 4 0.30 -6.65 6.34
CA ASP A 4 1.37 -7.59 6.04
C ASP A 4 2.34 -6.88 5.08
N VAL A 5 3.50 -6.46 5.59
CA VAL A 5 4.51 -5.71 4.81
C VAL A 5 5.88 -6.39 4.80
N ASP A 6 6.13 -7.33 5.71
CA ASP A 6 7.42 -8.02 5.82
C ASP A 6 7.32 -9.46 5.29
N PRO A 7 7.86 -9.75 4.10
CA PRO A 7 7.80 -11.10 3.51
C PRO A 7 8.54 -12.17 4.33
N ASP A 8 9.36 -11.78 5.29
CA ASP A 8 10.10 -12.67 6.18
C ASP A 8 9.38 -12.93 7.51
N SER A 9 8.28 -12.20 7.77
CA SER A 9 7.46 -12.35 8.98
C SER A 9 6.06 -12.85 8.57
N PRO A 10 5.58 -13.98 9.07
CA PRO A 10 4.23 -14.42 8.77
C PRO A 10 3.19 -13.56 9.52
N ASP A 11 1.99 -13.45 8.96
CA ASP A 11 0.88 -12.64 9.46
C ASP A 11 1.07 -11.12 9.31
N PHE A 12 0.13 -10.37 9.88
CA PHE A 12 0.17 -8.92 9.87
C PHE A 12 1.18 -8.34 10.85
N GLU A 13 1.79 -7.25 10.45
CA GLU A 13 2.50 -6.34 11.35
C GLU A 13 1.62 -5.15 11.73
N TYR A 14 1.92 -4.55 12.89
CA TYR A 14 1.35 -3.27 13.28
C TYR A 14 2.40 -2.30 13.80
N TRP A 15 2.19 -1.02 13.56
CA TRP A 15 3.04 0.07 14.05
C TRP A 15 2.27 1.39 14.09
N SER A 16 2.85 2.37 14.79
CA SER A 16 2.35 3.75 14.82
C SER A 16 3.50 4.75 14.79
N SER A 17 3.19 6.02 14.63
CA SER A 17 4.20 7.08 14.66
C SER A 17 4.91 7.27 16.00
N THR A 18 4.39 6.67 17.07
CA THR A 18 4.89 6.82 18.44
C THR A 18 5.47 5.55 19.05
N GLN A 19 5.39 4.43 18.34
CA GLN A 19 5.98 3.16 18.79
C GLN A 19 7.44 3.06 18.38
N GLU A 20 8.22 2.32 19.17
CA GLU A 20 9.65 2.06 18.92
C GLU A 20 9.88 0.83 18.05
N GLY A 21 9.04 0.57 17.08
CA GLY A 21 9.21 -0.55 16.17
C GLY A 21 7.92 -1.04 15.54
N MET A 22 8.07 -2.06 14.74
CA MET A 22 7.02 -2.80 14.08
C MET A 22 6.83 -4.15 14.78
N PHE A 23 5.62 -4.50 15.12
CA PHE A 23 5.26 -5.66 15.92
C PHE A 23 4.40 -6.62 15.12
N SER A 24 4.55 -7.92 15.38
CA SER A 24 3.70 -8.95 14.79
C SER A 24 2.35 -9.03 15.50
N CYS A 25 1.29 -9.21 14.72
CA CYS A 25 -0.05 -9.48 15.24
C CYS A 25 -0.23 -10.91 15.78
N ASN A 26 0.67 -11.84 15.48
CA ASN A 26 0.60 -13.21 15.97
C ASN A 26 1.11 -13.39 17.42
N GLY A 27 1.50 -12.31 18.07
CA GLY A 27 1.95 -12.34 19.47
C GLY A 27 3.44 -12.65 19.67
N THR A 28 4.23 -12.79 18.61
CA THR A 28 5.69 -13.01 18.71
C THR A 28 6.46 -11.75 19.14
N GLY A 29 5.80 -10.60 19.17
CA GLY A 29 6.36 -9.34 19.66
C GLY A 29 7.01 -8.48 18.59
N LEU A 30 8.15 -7.87 18.91
CA LEU A 30 8.86 -6.96 18.03
C LEU A 30 9.44 -7.70 16.82
N VAL A 31 9.01 -7.31 15.62
CA VAL A 31 9.54 -7.82 14.34
C VAL A 31 10.77 -7.04 13.94
N SER A 32 10.72 -5.72 14.08
CA SER A 32 11.80 -4.84 13.65
C SER A 32 11.80 -3.52 14.42
N THR A 33 12.98 -2.98 14.64
CA THR A 33 13.17 -1.60 15.16
C THR A 33 13.05 -0.54 14.06
N THR A 34 12.85 -0.96 12.80
CA THR A 34 12.64 -0.07 11.66
C THR A 34 11.20 -0.14 11.16
N TYR A 35 10.77 0.88 10.42
CA TYR A 35 9.44 1.02 9.85
C TYR A 35 9.52 1.17 8.34
N PRO A 36 8.41 0.96 7.62
CA PRO A 36 8.30 1.50 6.27
C PRO A 36 8.50 3.02 6.30
N THR A 37 9.46 3.53 5.55
CA THR A 37 9.80 4.95 5.49
C THR A 37 9.63 5.50 4.09
N GLY A 38 8.99 6.65 3.99
CA GLY A 38 8.73 7.34 2.74
C GLY A 38 9.65 8.53 2.47
N ILE A 39 9.11 9.51 1.79
CA ILE A 39 9.83 10.76 1.47
C ILE A 39 10.26 11.47 2.75
N GLY A 40 11.52 11.84 2.83
CA GLY A 40 12.07 12.58 3.99
C GLY A 40 12.23 11.75 5.26
N SER A 41 12.36 10.43 5.13
CA SER A 41 12.54 9.50 6.27
C SER A 41 11.37 9.47 7.27
N GLY A 42 10.19 9.99 6.88
CA GLY A 42 9.00 9.90 7.70
C GLY A 42 8.44 8.48 7.74
N VAL A 43 7.98 8.04 8.90
CA VAL A 43 7.29 6.76 9.06
C VAL A 43 6.01 6.76 8.23
N MET A 44 5.80 5.74 7.40
CA MET A 44 4.58 5.57 6.64
C MET A 44 3.57 4.75 7.45
N TYR A 45 2.40 5.32 7.68
CA TYR A 45 1.33 4.69 8.46
C TYR A 45 -0.07 5.05 7.93
N ASN A 46 -0.15 5.54 6.69
CA ASN A 46 -1.39 6.05 6.15
C ASN A 46 -2.21 4.97 5.46
N VAL A 47 -1.70 4.40 4.37
CA VAL A 47 -2.42 3.45 3.53
C VAL A 47 -1.49 2.30 3.14
N ALA A 48 -2.00 1.07 3.22
CA ALA A 48 -1.35 -0.12 2.67
C ALA A 48 -2.03 -0.51 1.35
N ILE A 49 -1.25 -0.92 0.35
CA ILE A 49 -1.70 -1.16 -1.02
C ILE A 49 -1.05 -2.42 -1.60
N TYR A 50 -1.78 -3.21 -2.40
CA TYR A 50 -1.21 -4.27 -3.22
C TYR A 50 -0.73 -3.67 -4.54
N TRP A 51 0.58 -3.45 -4.69
CA TRP A 51 1.14 -2.81 -5.87
C TRP A 51 2.13 -3.68 -6.65
N SER A 52 3.12 -4.25 -5.97
CA SER A 52 4.24 -4.93 -6.64
C SER A 52 3.89 -6.29 -7.22
N GLY A 53 2.70 -6.80 -6.94
CA GLY A 53 2.31 -8.16 -7.34
C GLY A 53 2.82 -9.25 -6.42
N GLN A 54 3.26 -8.89 -5.22
CA GLN A 54 3.60 -9.81 -4.13
C GLN A 54 2.36 -10.12 -3.26
N SER A 55 2.51 -11.03 -2.30
CA SER A 55 1.48 -11.30 -1.29
C SER A 55 1.44 -10.23 -0.21
N THR A 56 2.58 -9.58 0.06
CA THR A 56 2.69 -8.48 0.99
C THR A 56 2.21 -7.17 0.38
N ARG A 57 1.86 -6.23 1.24
CA ARG A 57 1.43 -4.89 0.84
C ARG A 57 2.58 -3.89 0.93
N GLU A 58 2.55 -2.92 0.06
CA GLU A 58 3.39 -1.73 0.12
C GLU A 58 2.67 -0.59 0.83
N MET A 59 3.41 0.47 1.14
CA MET A 59 2.88 1.66 1.78
C MET A 59 2.70 2.78 0.76
N LEU A 60 1.48 3.31 0.69
CA LEU A 60 1.13 4.48 -0.10
C LEU A 60 0.97 5.69 0.81
N ASP A 61 1.79 6.71 0.60
CA ASP A 61 1.69 7.99 1.31
C ASP A 61 2.36 9.10 0.50
N ARG A 62 1.84 10.32 0.61
CA ARG A 62 2.41 11.55 0.02
C ARG A 62 2.78 11.40 -1.46
N GLY A 63 1.92 10.77 -2.22
CA GLY A 63 2.12 10.61 -3.66
C GLY A 63 3.26 9.66 -4.05
N CYS A 64 3.67 8.75 -3.15
CA CYS A 64 4.62 7.69 -3.48
C CYS A 64 4.21 6.35 -2.90
N ILE A 65 4.73 5.27 -3.51
CA ILE A 65 4.63 3.92 -2.97
C ILE A 65 6.02 3.43 -2.63
N VAL A 66 6.14 2.83 -1.44
CA VAL A 66 7.38 2.22 -0.96
C VAL A 66 7.13 0.80 -0.46
N SER A 67 8.07 -0.11 -0.69
CA SER A 67 8.10 -1.41 -0.02
C SER A 67 8.83 -1.31 1.32
N TYR A 68 8.52 -2.20 2.26
CA TYR A 68 9.27 -2.30 3.51
C TYR A 68 10.67 -2.86 3.28
N LYS A 69 10.79 -3.96 2.57
CA LYS A 69 12.10 -4.51 2.17
C LYS A 69 12.63 -3.80 0.92
N ALA A 70 13.96 -3.67 0.84
CA ALA A 70 14.60 -3.08 -0.32
C ALA A 70 14.31 -3.92 -1.57
N ASN A 71 13.80 -3.27 -2.61
CA ASN A 71 13.67 -3.90 -3.92
C ASN A 71 15.05 -3.85 -4.61
N PRO A 72 15.66 -5.00 -4.99
CA PRO A 72 16.97 -5.02 -5.64
C PRO A 72 16.97 -4.33 -7.00
N ASP A 73 15.82 -4.24 -7.65
CA ASP A 73 15.67 -3.66 -9.00
C ASP A 73 15.52 -2.13 -9.00
N VAL A 74 15.42 -1.50 -7.83
CA VAL A 74 15.28 -0.05 -7.70
C VAL A 74 16.63 0.62 -7.49
N ASN A 75 16.78 1.81 -8.07
CA ASN A 75 17.99 2.64 -7.99
C ASN A 75 18.48 2.79 -6.55
N LYS A 76 19.79 2.64 -6.35
CA LYS A 76 20.49 2.55 -5.05
C LYS A 76 20.19 3.67 -4.05
N SER A 77 19.79 4.85 -4.50
CA SER A 77 19.47 5.99 -3.63
C SER A 77 18.08 5.95 -3.01
N ASN A 78 17.16 5.14 -3.56
CA ASN A 78 15.75 5.03 -3.13
C ASN A 78 15.27 3.57 -3.18
N LYS A 79 16.03 2.67 -2.59
CA LYS A 79 15.83 1.21 -2.68
C LYS A 79 14.42 0.72 -2.39
N ASN A 80 13.70 1.43 -1.54
CA ASN A 80 12.36 1.02 -1.11
C ASN A 80 11.25 1.73 -1.89
N ARG A 81 11.58 2.77 -2.67
CA ARG A 81 10.58 3.51 -3.43
C ARG A 81 10.31 2.83 -4.77
N LEU A 82 9.06 2.47 -5.00
CA LEU A 82 8.59 1.84 -6.23
C LEU A 82 8.16 2.87 -7.26
N ILE A 83 7.46 3.93 -6.80
CA ILE A 83 6.99 5.02 -7.67
C ILE A 83 6.87 6.33 -6.88
N SER A 84 7.03 7.45 -7.57
CA SER A 84 6.62 8.79 -7.14
C SER A 84 5.73 9.38 -8.22
N PHE A 85 4.47 9.64 -7.91
CA PHE A 85 3.45 10.02 -8.87
C PHE A 85 3.61 11.46 -9.39
N ASP A 86 4.23 12.32 -8.59
CA ASP A 86 4.55 13.71 -8.96
C ASP A 86 5.50 13.80 -10.18
N LEU A 87 6.35 12.79 -10.38
CA LEU A 87 7.20 12.69 -11.55
C LEU A 87 6.39 12.54 -12.86
N TYR A 88 5.13 12.17 -12.76
CA TYR A 88 4.20 12.03 -13.89
C TYR A 88 3.19 13.18 -13.95
N GLY A 89 3.38 14.22 -13.16
CA GLY A 89 2.53 15.42 -13.19
C GLY A 89 1.28 15.35 -12.31
N SER A 90 1.17 14.37 -11.41
CA SER A 90 0.07 14.32 -10.45
C SER A 90 0.31 15.22 -9.23
N ASN A 91 -0.77 15.54 -8.50
CA ASN A 91 -0.67 16.05 -7.14
C ASN A 91 -0.28 14.91 -6.16
N GLN A 92 -0.05 15.27 -4.89
CA GLN A 92 0.35 14.30 -3.86
C GLN A 92 -0.83 13.68 -3.10
N GLY A 93 -2.05 14.08 -3.39
CA GLY A 93 -3.25 13.61 -2.71
C GLY A 93 -4.24 14.72 -2.39
N ASN A 94 -5.36 14.36 -1.75
CA ASN A 94 -6.50 15.25 -1.57
C ASN A 94 -6.28 16.43 -0.63
N HIS A 95 -5.45 16.29 0.40
CA HIS A 95 -5.16 17.39 1.29
C HIS A 95 -3.78 17.27 1.96
N ALA A 96 -3.23 18.44 2.31
CA ALA A 96 -1.83 18.60 2.69
C ALA A 96 -1.42 17.94 4.03
N SER A 97 -2.36 17.47 4.86
CA SER A 97 -2.01 16.83 6.13
C SER A 97 -2.04 15.29 6.08
N LYS A 98 -2.84 14.71 5.19
CA LYS A 98 -2.98 13.23 5.07
C LYS A 98 -2.43 12.70 3.76
N TYR A 99 -2.49 13.49 2.68
CA TYR A 99 -1.99 13.08 1.36
C TYR A 99 -2.59 11.78 0.83
N ASN A 100 -3.85 11.52 1.16
CA ASN A 100 -4.56 10.35 0.64
C ASN A 100 -4.83 10.55 -0.86
N PRO A 101 -4.83 9.49 -1.67
CA PRO A 101 -5.28 9.58 -3.05
C PRO A 101 -6.76 9.95 -3.12
N CYS A 102 -7.22 10.41 -4.29
CA CYS A 102 -8.65 10.62 -4.53
C CYS A 102 -9.43 9.33 -4.32
N TYR A 103 -8.86 8.26 -4.81
CA TYR A 103 -9.39 6.90 -4.67
C TYR A 103 -8.29 5.90 -4.99
N TYR A 104 -8.32 4.71 -4.40
CA TYR A 104 -7.47 3.59 -4.80
C TYR A 104 -8.18 2.27 -4.56
N GLY A 105 -7.85 1.25 -5.34
CA GLY A 105 -8.44 -0.07 -5.23
C GLY A 105 -8.16 -0.92 -6.45
N ASP A 106 -8.57 -2.18 -6.39
CA ASP A 106 -8.47 -3.14 -7.48
C ASP A 106 -9.55 -2.88 -8.55
N PHE A 107 -9.29 -1.95 -9.47
CA PHE A 107 -10.24 -1.60 -10.55
C PHE A 107 -10.12 -2.51 -11.76
N LEU A 108 -8.93 -3.08 -11.99
CA LEU A 108 -8.67 -3.93 -13.14
C LEU A 108 -8.96 -5.41 -12.86
N GLY A 109 -9.23 -5.76 -11.60
CA GLY A 109 -9.66 -7.10 -11.21
C GLY A 109 -8.54 -8.13 -11.17
N ASP A 110 -7.30 -7.69 -10.97
CA ASP A 110 -6.13 -8.56 -10.91
C ASP A 110 -5.44 -8.58 -9.54
N TYR A 111 -6.14 -8.16 -8.50
CA TYR A 111 -5.80 -7.95 -7.09
C TYR A 111 -4.79 -6.82 -6.82
N ARG A 112 -4.04 -6.40 -7.80
CA ARG A 112 -3.18 -5.22 -7.63
C ARG A 112 -4.04 -3.97 -7.68
N GLU A 113 -3.77 -3.05 -6.78
CA GLU A 113 -4.63 -1.89 -6.61
C GLU A 113 -4.12 -0.70 -7.42
N GLU A 114 -5.01 -0.04 -8.15
CA GLU A 114 -4.74 1.20 -8.87
C GLU A 114 -4.89 2.40 -7.96
N VAL A 115 -4.26 3.51 -8.34
CA VAL A 115 -4.33 4.78 -7.62
C VAL A 115 -4.88 5.87 -8.53
N ILE A 116 -5.91 6.59 -8.09
CA ILE A 116 -6.46 7.75 -8.78
C ILE A 116 -5.98 9.02 -8.09
N LEU A 117 -5.35 9.91 -8.86
CA LEU A 117 -4.87 11.22 -8.41
C LEU A 117 -5.25 12.31 -9.41
N GLY A 118 -5.46 13.52 -8.92
CA GLY A 118 -5.60 14.68 -9.80
C GLY A 118 -4.25 15.09 -10.40
N SER A 119 -4.26 15.74 -11.55
CA SER A 119 -3.09 16.43 -12.08
C SER A 119 -2.70 17.61 -11.18
N SER A 120 -1.43 18.02 -11.24
CA SER A 120 -0.92 19.16 -10.46
C SER A 120 -1.58 20.50 -10.85
N ASP A 121 -2.11 20.60 -12.05
CA ASP A 121 -2.86 21.77 -12.56
C ASP A 121 -4.38 21.64 -12.37
N TYR A 122 -4.85 20.57 -11.75
CA TYR A 122 -6.26 20.24 -11.45
C TYR A 122 -7.18 20.15 -12.69
N LYS A 123 -6.63 19.88 -13.88
CA LYS A 123 -7.42 19.78 -15.13
C LYS A 123 -7.65 18.34 -15.57
N SER A 124 -6.95 17.39 -14.99
CA SER A 124 -7.01 15.99 -15.40
C SER A 124 -7.01 15.07 -14.20
N ILE A 125 -7.46 13.85 -14.41
CA ILE A 125 -7.39 12.75 -13.48
C ILE A 125 -6.44 11.71 -14.07
N TYR A 126 -5.50 11.24 -13.28
CA TYR A 126 -4.60 10.14 -13.60
C TYR A 126 -5.05 8.87 -12.90
N ILE A 127 -5.03 7.77 -13.62
CA ILE A 127 -5.15 6.42 -13.07
C ILE A 127 -3.78 5.77 -13.25
N PHE A 128 -3.17 5.40 -12.13
CA PHE A 128 -1.89 4.71 -12.10
C PHE A 128 -2.12 3.23 -11.83
N SER A 129 -1.62 2.39 -12.71
CA SER A 129 -1.57 0.94 -12.58
C SER A 129 -0.13 0.48 -12.65
N THR A 130 0.17 -0.61 -11.98
CA THR A 130 1.50 -1.22 -12.00
C THR A 130 1.70 -2.08 -13.26
N ASN A 131 2.92 -2.12 -13.76
CA ASN A 131 3.34 -3.06 -14.80
C ASN A 131 4.25 -4.18 -14.25
N HIS A 132 4.40 -4.30 -12.94
CA HIS A 132 5.17 -5.39 -12.34
C HIS A 132 4.52 -6.74 -12.68
N PRO A 133 5.27 -7.71 -13.21
CA PRO A 133 4.73 -9.04 -13.48
C PRO A 133 4.45 -9.77 -12.16
N THR A 134 3.38 -10.57 -12.16
CA THR A 134 3.07 -11.45 -11.03
C THR A 134 2.59 -12.81 -11.53
N THR A 135 2.98 -13.86 -10.82
CA THR A 135 2.45 -15.22 -10.99
C THR A 135 1.28 -15.51 -10.06
N HIS A 136 1.06 -14.65 -9.07
CA HIS A 136 -0.06 -14.81 -8.14
C HIS A 136 -1.39 -14.54 -8.83
N ARG A 137 -2.41 -15.29 -8.42
CA ARG A 137 -3.78 -15.13 -8.90
C ARG A 137 -4.70 -15.13 -7.68
N LEU A 138 -5.34 -14.00 -7.45
CA LEU A 138 -6.38 -13.84 -6.45
C LEU A 138 -7.69 -13.50 -7.16
N PRO A 139 -8.84 -13.81 -6.55
CA PRO A 139 -10.09 -13.24 -6.98
C PRO A 139 -10.03 -11.72 -7.00
N HIS A 140 -10.84 -11.09 -7.84
CA HIS A 140 -11.08 -9.65 -7.80
C HIS A 140 -11.43 -9.23 -6.38
N LEU A 141 -10.67 -8.31 -5.78
CA LEU A 141 -10.81 -7.98 -4.36
C LEU A 141 -12.20 -7.45 -4.01
N MET A 142 -12.89 -6.83 -4.98
CA MET A 142 -14.28 -6.36 -4.81
C MET A 142 -15.29 -7.50 -4.58
N THR A 143 -14.92 -8.76 -4.76
CA THR A 143 -15.78 -9.90 -4.40
C THR A 143 -15.81 -10.16 -2.89
N ASP A 144 -14.87 -9.60 -2.15
CA ASP A 144 -14.86 -9.61 -0.69
C ASP A 144 -15.73 -8.47 -0.16
N HIS A 145 -16.70 -8.79 0.68
CA HIS A 145 -17.65 -7.80 1.21
C HIS A 145 -17.00 -6.71 2.05
N ASN A 146 -15.98 -7.05 2.85
CA ASN A 146 -15.28 -6.02 3.65
C ASN A 146 -14.49 -5.07 2.77
N TYR A 147 -13.86 -5.60 1.72
CA TYR A 147 -13.16 -4.78 0.75
C TYR A 147 -14.11 -3.86 0.00
N ASP A 148 -15.24 -4.37 -0.53
CA ASP A 148 -16.26 -3.59 -1.22
C ASP A 148 -16.81 -2.47 -0.33
N MET A 149 -17.13 -2.77 0.93
CA MET A 149 -17.58 -1.76 1.89
C MET A 149 -16.48 -0.72 2.19
N SER A 150 -15.22 -1.12 2.28
CA SER A 150 -14.11 -0.19 2.48
C SER A 150 -13.91 0.72 1.27
N GLN A 151 -14.13 0.23 0.05
CA GLN A 151 -14.14 1.02 -1.16
C GLN A 151 -15.25 2.09 -1.14
N ALA A 152 -16.47 1.70 -0.76
CA ALA A 152 -17.58 2.63 -0.65
C ALA A 152 -17.35 3.73 0.42
N MET A 153 -16.52 3.46 1.43
CA MET A 153 -16.21 4.40 2.51
C MET A 153 -15.08 5.38 2.14
N GLN A 154 -14.34 5.18 1.07
CA GLN A 154 -13.33 6.13 0.64
C GLN A 154 -13.96 7.50 0.35
N ASN A 155 -13.24 8.57 0.68
CA ASN A 155 -13.72 9.96 0.61
C ASN A 155 -14.85 10.33 1.58
N MET A 156 -15.20 9.47 2.51
CA MET A 156 -16.10 9.80 3.62
C MET A 156 -15.28 10.24 4.84
N GLY A 157 -15.08 11.53 4.99
CA GLY A 157 -14.23 12.07 6.05
C GLY A 157 -12.75 11.96 5.75
N TYR A 158 -11.96 11.48 6.69
CA TYR A 158 -10.56 11.11 6.45
C TYR A 158 -10.54 9.74 5.76
N ASN A 159 -10.05 9.73 4.56
CA ASN A 159 -10.01 8.55 3.72
C ASN A 159 -9.34 7.38 4.45
N GLN A 160 -10.09 6.30 4.64
CA GLN A 160 -9.57 5.09 5.28
C GLN A 160 -9.04 4.13 4.21
N GLY A 161 -8.07 3.32 4.60
CA GLY A 161 -7.49 2.33 3.72
C GLY A 161 -8.46 1.18 3.39
N THR A 162 -8.21 0.50 2.29
CA THR A 162 -8.92 -0.72 1.91
C THR A 162 -8.52 -1.87 2.83
N ASN A 163 -9.49 -2.71 3.20
CA ASN A 163 -9.26 -3.87 4.05
C ASN A 163 -10.00 -5.08 3.52
N LEU A 164 -9.29 -6.20 3.37
CA LEU A 164 -9.88 -7.50 3.09
C LEU A 164 -10.45 -8.13 4.35
N GLY A 165 -11.49 -8.94 4.19
CA GLY A 165 -12.06 -9.77 5.24
C GLY A 165 -11.26 -11.05 5.53
N TYR A 166 -10.14 -11.26 4.82
CA TYR A 166 -9.29 -12.42 4.98
C TYR A 166 -7.81 -12.03 4.80
N TYR A 167 -6.94 -12.88 5.31
CA TYR A 167 -5.50 -12.72 5.18
C TYR A 167 -5.01 -13.26 3.84
N VAL A 168 -4.14 -12.49 3.19
CA VAL A 168 -3.40 -12.89 1.99
C VAL A 168 -1.93 -12.93 2.35
N GLY A 169 -1.41 -14.10 2.60
CA GLY A 169 0.01 -14.31 2.90
C GLY A 169 0.67 -15.25 1.90
N ALA A 170 1.98 -15.35 1.98
CA ALA A 170 2.76 -16.22 1.10
C ALA A 170 2.31 -17.70 1.20
N GLU A 171 1.83 -18.12 2.36
CA GLU A 171 1.31 -19.45 2.62
C GLU A 171 -0.05 -19.70 1.96
N THR A 172 -0.89 -18.69 1.79
CA THR A 172 -2.20 -18.82 1.13
C THR A 172 -2.09 -18.90 -0.38
N LEU A 173 -0.99 -18.40 -0.95
CA LEU A 173 -0.73 -18.38 -2.39
C LEU A 173 -0.02 -19.64 -2.90
N LYS A 174 0.48 -20.50 -2.01
CA LYS A 174 1.20 -21.74 -2.37
C LYS A 174 0.31 -22.90 -2.76
N SER A 175 -0.99 -22.78 -2.68
CA SER A 175 -1.96 -23.88 -2.84
C SER A 175 -2.72 -23.89 -4.17
N SER A 176 -2.30 -23.12 -5.16
CA SER A 176 -2.92 -23.13 -6.50
C SER A 176 -2.05 -23.78 -7.58
#